data_b9c4e75a7227908efc7d7c4f177cf786
#
_entry.id   b9c4e75a7227908efc7d7c4f177cf786
#
_cell.length_a   1.000
_cell.length_b   1.000
_cell.length_c   1.000
_cell.angle_alpha   90.00
_cell.angle_beta   90.00
_cell.angle_gamma   90.00
#
_symmetry.space_group_name_H-M   'P 1'
#
loop_
_entity.id
_entity.type
_entity.pdbx_description
1 polymer ?
#
loop_
_entity_poly.entity_id
_entity_poly.type
_entity_poly.pdbx_seq_one_letter_code
_entity_poly.pdbx_strand_id
1 'polypeptide(L)'
;MMNQLKSWPEPVIRVQELSQSGIKEIPQHFVKLPADRPCFKETASHFDDNIPLIDLEDMKSSDESVRQQTMELISQACQDWGFFQVVNHGVSHELMESARGVWREFFHLPLEEKQKFANSPVTYEGYGSKLGVVKGAKLDWCDYFFLHYLPEQLKDENKWPNLPISCRNIIAEYGQEVVKLCERLTNILSINLGLAEIISQKIWRAIMK
;
A
#
# COMPACT_ATOMS: atom_id res chain seq x y z
N MET A 1 6.54 -26.34 -23.00
CA MET A 1 6.99 -25.30 -22.07
C MET A 1 6.11 -25.32 -20.81
N MET A 2 6.30 -26.30 -19.97
CA MET A 2 5.50 -26.56 -18.76
C MET A 2 6.37 -26.59 -17.49
N ASN A 3 7.30 -25.64 -17.36
CA ASN A 3 8.28 -25.71 -16.27
C ASN A 3 8.21 -24.55 -15.25
N GLN A 4 7.25 -23.65 -15.37
CA GLN A 4 7.17 -22.49 -14.47
C GLN A 4 6.24 -22.69 -13.27
N LEU A 5 5.38 -23.68 -13.26
CA LEU A 5 4.51 -24.00 -12.12
C LEU A 5 5.22 -24.73 -10.98
N LYS A 6 6.48 -25.10 -11.16
CA LYS A 6 7.27 -25.77 -10.11
C LYS A 6 7.77 -24.84 -8.99
N SER A 7 7.54 -23.54 -9.11
CA SER A 7 8.08 -22.58 -8.14
C SER A 7 7.13 -22.25 -6.98
N TRP A 8 5.85 -22.56 -7.09
CA TRP A 8 4.95 -22.43 -5.95
C TRP A 8 5.01 -23.68 -5.08
N PRO A 9 5.31 -23.57 -3.79
CA PRO A 9 5.44 -24.73 -2.91
C PRO A 9 4.10 -25.45 -2.70
N GLU A 10 2.99 -24.75 -2.80
CA GLU A 10 1.62 -25.29 -2.62
C GLU A 10 0.60 -24.52 -3.49
N PRO A 11 -0.49 -25.17 -3.95
CA PRO A 11 -1.60 -24.46 -4.55
C PRO A 11 -2.21 -23.47 -3.56
N VAL A 12 -2.36 -22.21 -3.97
CA VAL A 12 -2.99 -21.18 -3.14
C VAL A 12 -4.44 -21.03 -3.57
N ILE A 13 -5.36 -21.34 -2.64
CA ILE A 13 -6.79 -21.08 -2.83
C ILE A 13 -7.04 -19.63 -2.44
N ARG A 14 -7.78 -18.91 -3.28
CA ARG A 14 -8.12 -17.51 -3.04
C ARG A 14 -9.03 -17.38 -1.81
N VAL A 15 -8.81 -16.33 -1.02
CA VAL A 15 -9.60 -16.09 0.19
C VAL A 15 -11.08 -15.90 -0.13
N GLN A 16 -11.38 -15.24 -1.25
CA GLN A 16 -12.76 -15.12 -1.72
C GLN A 16 -13.41 -16.49 -1.95
N GLU A 17 -12.72 -17.43 -2.59
CA GLU A 17 -13.22 -18.78 -2.86
C GLU A 17 -13.47 -19.53 -1.54
N LEU A 18 -12.52 -19.44 -0.60
CA LEU A 18 -12.69 -19.99 0.73
C LEU A 18 -13.90 -19.40 1.45
N SER A 19 -14.04 -18.08 1.43
CA SER A 19 -15.16 -17.39 2.06
C SER A 19 -16.51 -17.79 1.48
N GLN A 20 -16.57 -18.00 0.17
CA GLN A 20 -17.79 -18.40 -0.54
C GLN A 20 -18.10 -19.91 -0.44
N SER A 21 -17.11 -20.72 -0.10
CA SER A 21 -17.29 -22.19 0.00
C SER A 21 -18.09 -22.63 1.22
N GLY A 22 -18.42 -21.71 2.13
CA GLY A 22 -19.17 -22.00 3.36
C GLY A 22 -18.38 -22.76 4.42
N ILE A 23 -17.03 -22.68 4.39
CA ILE A 23 -16.18 -23.27 5.43
C ILE A 23 -16.59 -22.76 6.82
N LYS A 24 -16.60 -23.67 7.79
CA LYS A 24 -16.96 -23.35 9.18
C LYS A 24 -15.72 -23.00 10.04
N GLU A 25 -14.54 -23.41 9.59
CA GLU A 25 -13.30 -23.21 10.32
C GLU A 25 -12.24 -22.59 9.41
N ILE A 26 -11.43 -21.72 9.97
CA ILE A 26 -10.30 -21.11 9.25
C ILE A 26 -9.23 -22.19 9.00
N PRO A 27 -8.81 -22.41 7.74
CA PRO A 27 -7.74 -23.38 7.45
C PRO A 27 -6.45 -23.07 8.21
N GLN A 28 -5.76 -24.11 8.67
CA GLN A 28 -4.61 -23.99 9.57
C GLN A 28 -3.46 -23.13 9.04
N HIS A 29 -3.31 -23.02 7.73
CA HIS A 29 -2.28 -22.15 7.13
C HIS A 29 -2.55 -20.65 7.28
N PHE A 30 -3.78 -20.24 7.65
CA PHE A 30 -4.11 -18.86 8.02
C PHE A 30 -4.08 -18.62 9.53
N VAL A 31 -3.97 -19.65 10.34
CA VAL A 31 -3.95 -19.51 11.80
C VAL A 31 -2.52 -19.23 12.27
N LYS A 32 -2.26 -18.02 12.74
CA LYS A 32 -0.96 -17.63 13.28
C LYS A 32 -0.61 -18.44 14.52
N LEU A 33 0.67 -18.72 14.70
CA LEU A 33 1.16 -19.36 15.93
C LEU A 33 0.83 -18.49 17.15
N PRO A 34 0.61 -19.07 18.33
CA PRO A 34 0.32 -18.28 19.53
C PRO A 34 1.36 -17.19 19.82
N ALA A 35 2.64 -17.47 19.55
CA ALA A 35 3.73 -16.51 19.74
C ALA A 35 3.68 -15.32 18.76
N ASP A 36 3.05 -15.50 17.57
CA ASP A 36 2.94 -14.49 16.53
C ASP A 36 1.63 -13.69 16.62
N ARG A 37 0.80 -13.99 17.61
CA ARG A 37 -0.47 -13.28 17.82
C ARG A 37 -0.23 -12.02 18.64
N PRO A 38 -0.95 -10.92 18.35
CA PRO A 38 -0.91 -9.75 19.20
C PRO A 38 -1.20 -10.12 20.65
N CYS A 39 -0.31 -9.80 21.56
CA CYS A 39 -0.56 -9.93 22.97
C CYS A 39 -1.22 -8.63 23.44
N PHE A 40 -2.52 -8.66 23.67
CA PHE A 40 -3.20 -7.58 24.37
C PHE A 40 -2.82 -7.67 25.86
N LYS A 41 -1.58 -7.32 26.20
CA LYS A 41 -1.33 -6.89 27.56
C LYS A 41 -2.09 -5.60 27.72
N GLU A 42 -2.95 -5.53 28.71
CA GLU A 42 -3.46 -4.27 29.24
C GLU A 42 -2.27 -3.52 29.87
N THR A 43 -1.35 -3.08 29.04
CA THR A 43 -0.49 -1.99 29.42
C THR A 43 -1.40 -0.77 29.35
N ALA A 44 -1.88 -0.36 30.54
CA ALA A 44 -2.29 1.01 30.76
C ALA A 44 -1.07 1.90 30.45
N SER A 45 -0.70 1.99 29.20
CA SER A 45 0.28 2.91 28.71
C SER A 45 -0.43 4.24 28.58
N HIS A 46 0.07 5.22 29.27
CA HIS A 46 -0.24 6.65 29.10
C HIS A 46 0.22 7.13 27.70
N PHE A 47 0.01 6.34 26.66
CA PHE A 47 0.10 6.86 25.32
C PHE A 47 -1.22 7.60 25.07
N ASP A 48 -1.11 8.87 24.81
CA ASP A 48 -2.17 9.61 24.16
C ASP A 48 -2.50 8.81 22.90
N ASP A 49 -3.64 8.11 22.90
CA ASP A 49 -4.00 7.10 21.89
C ASP A 49 -4.28 7.72 20.51
N ASN A 50 -3.99 9.00 20.34
CA ASN A 50 -4.23 9.73 19.11
C ASN A 50 -3.01 9.65 18.20
N ILE A 51 -3.16 8.88 17.13
CA ILE A 51 -2.20 8.88 16.02
C ILE A 51 -1.98 10.34 15.57
N PRO A 52 -0.72 10.80 15.45
CA PRO A 52 -0.45 12.17 15.02
C PRO A 52 -1.14 12.51 13.71
N LEU A 53 -1.91 13.59 13.71
CA LEU A 53 -2.62 14.13 12.55
C LEU A 53 -1.95 15.45 12.15
N ILE A 54 -1.45 15.53 10.92
CA ILE A 54 -0.66 16.65 10.43
C ILE A 54 -1.37 17.30 9.25
N ASP A 55 -1.56 18.61 9.32
CA ASP A 55 -2.11 19.40 8.22
C ASP A 55 -0.98 19.83 7.27
N LEU A 56 -0.98 19.33 6.03
CA LEU A 56 0.02 19.69 5.04
C LEU A 56 -0.23 21.05 4.35
N GLU A 57 -1.37 21.70 4.60
CA GLU A 57 -1.58 23.08 4.12
C GLU A 57 -0.69 24.06 4.85
N ASP A 58 -0.38 23.79 6.13
CA ASP A 58 0.52 24.61 6.94
C ASP A 58 1.93 24.74 6.34
N MET A 59 2.35 23.73 5.56
CA MET A 59 3.62 23.79 4.83
C MET A 59 3.64 24.83 3.70
N LYS A 60 2.48 25.37 3.32
CA LYS A 60 2.35 26.45 2.32
C LYS A 60 2.18 27.82 2.95
N SER A 61 2.12 27.89 4.27
CA SER A 61 1.97 29.15 5.01
C SER A 61 3.06 30.14 4.64
N SER A 62 2.71 31.41 4.54
CA SER A 62 3.69 32.50 4.43
C SER A 62 4.45 32.74 5.74
N ASP A 63 3.90 32.27 6.87
CA ASP A 63 4.54 32.35 8.18
C ASP A 63 5.55 31.21 8.34
N GLU A 64 6.82 31.58 8.47
CA GLU A 64 7.93 30.65 8.69
C GLU A 64 7.76 29.82 9.95
N SER A 65 7.19 30.42 11.02
CA SER A 65 7.01 29.73 12.30
C SER A 65 6.02 28.58 12.18
N VAL A 66 4.95 28.73 11.38
CA VAL A 66 3.96 27.68 11.11
C VAL A 66 4.60 26.53 10.34
N ARG A 67 5.37 26.84 9.29
CA ARG A 67 6.09 25.79 8.53
C ARG A 67 7.08 25.02 9.40
N GLN A 68 7.86 25.74 10.21
CA GLN A 68 8.83 25.16 11.14
C GLN A 68 8.15 24.22 12.14
N GLN A 69 7.05 24.67 12.75
CA GLN A 69 6.27 23.85 13.70
C GLN A 69 5.74 22.58 13.04
N THR A 70 5.22 22.67 11.82
CA THR A 70 4.72 21.50 11.08
C THR A 70 5.84 20.52 10.77
N MET A 71 7.03 21.01 10.41
CA MET A 71 8.22 20.17 10.19
C MET A 71 8.64 19.44 11.47
N GLU A 72 8.61 20.15 12.62
CA GLU A 72 8.91 19.55 13.93
C GLU A 72 7.90 18.46 14.30
N LEU A 73 6.58 18.68 14.07
CA LEU A 73 5.54 17.68 14.30
C LEU A 73 5.77 16.44 13.44
N ILE A 74 6.12 16.59 12.17
CA ILE A 74 6.46 15.46 11.29
C ILE A 74 7.68 14.70 11.83
N SER A 75 8.73 15.41 12.23
CA SER A 75 9.94 14.81 12.80
C SER A 75 9.63 14.01 14.05
N GLN A 76 8.87 14.58 14.96
CA GLN A 76 8.45 13.95 16.21
C GLN A 76 7.60 12.71 15.96
N ALA A 77 6.61 12.80 15.05
CA ALA A 77 5.77 11.67 14.68
C ALA A 77 6.59 10.52 14.09
N CYS A 78 7.59 10.82 13.25
CA CYS A 78 8.49 9.80 12.71
C CYS A 78 9.33 9.11 13.79
N GLN A 79 9.80 9.86 14.80
CA GLN A 79 10.64 9.31 15.87
C GLN A 79 9.84 8.48 16.88
N ASP A 80 8.66 8.95 17.27
CA ASP A 80 7.88 8.33 18.34
C ASP A 80 6.97 7.21 17.84
N TRP A 81 6.38 7.42 16.66
CA TRP A 81 5.37 6.51 16.10
C TRP A 81 5.86 5.73 14.88
N GLY A 82 6.79 6.27 14.11
CA GLY A 82 7.21 5.72 12.82
C GLY A 82 6.19 5.93 11.70
N PHE A 83 5.03 6.53 11.99
CA PHE A 83 3.97 6.86 11.03
C PHE A 83 3.08 7.99 11.56
N PHE A 84 2.31 8.63 10.68
CA PHE A 84 1.35 9.68 10.99
C PHE A 84 0.25 9.73 9.94
N GLN A 85 -0.84 10.42 10.26
CA GLN A 85 -1.90 10.75 9.34
C GLN A 85 -1.68 12.15 8.78
N VAL A 86 -2.14 12.37 7.54
CA VAL A 86 -2.07 13.69 6.89
C VAL A 86 -3.44 14.13 6.40
N VAL A 87 -3.72 15.43 6.55
CA VAL A 87 -4.88 16.10 5.96
C VAL A 87 -4.42 17.22 5.05
N ASN A 88 -5.31 17.74 4.22
CA ASN A 88 -5.03 18.80 3.23
C ASN A 88 -3.79 18.49 2.37
N HIS A 89 -3.60 17.21 2.10
CA HIS A 89 -2.43 16.66 1.40
C HIS A 89 -2.45 16.91 -0.11
N GLY A 90 -3.55 17.44 -0.66
CA GLY A 90 -3.67 17.87 -2.06
C GLY A 90 -4.18 16.81 -3.03
N VAL A 91 -4.31 15.55 -2.63
CA VAL A 91 -5.04 14.55 -3.43
C VAL A 91 -6.53 14.78 -3.22
N SER A 92 -7.30 14.94 -4.30
CA SER A 92 -8.72 15.26 -4.17
C SER A 92 -9.52 14.12 -3.52
N HIS A 93 -10.50 14.49 -2.70
CA HIS A 93 -11.37 13.52 -2.04
C HIS A 93 -12.16 12.69 -3.06
N GLU A 94 -12.65 13.33 -4.13
CA GLU A 94 -13.39 12.66 -5.19
C GLU A 94 -12.53 11.61 -5.89
N LEU A 95 -11.25 11.92 -6.13
CA LEU A 95 -10.31 10.99 -6.76
C LEU A 95 -10.03 9.80 -5.84
N MET A 96 -9.86 10.05 -4.53
CA MET A 96 -9.68 8.97 -3.55
C MET A 96 -10.90 8.06 -3.47
N GLU A 97 -12.12 8.62 -3.46
CA GLU A 97 -13.35 7.83 -3.46
C GLU A 97 -13.54 7.07 -4.78
N SER A 98 -13.20 7.68 -5.91
CA SER A 98 -13.20 7.01 -7.21
C SER A 98 -12.22 5.84 -7.24
N ALA A 99 -11.00 6.02 -6.72
CA ALA A 99 -10.00 4.97 -6.61
C ALA A 99 -10.50 3.82 -5.71
N ARG A 100 -11.09 4.13 -4.55
CA ARG A 100 -11.74 3.11 -3.69
C ARG A 100 -12.88 2.39 -4.42
N GLY A 101 -13.69 3.15 -5.16
CA GLY A 101 -14.83 2.63 -5.92
C GLY A 101 -14.39 1.59 -6.94
N VAL A 102 -13.43 1.92 -7.80
CA VAL A 102 -12.96 0.99 -8.85
C VAL A 102 -12.30 -0.26 -8.27
N TRP A 103 -11.54 -0.15 -7.17
CA TRP A 103 -10.98 -1.31 -6.50
C TRP A 103 -12.05 -2.16 -5.82
N ARG A 104 -13.04 -1.55 -5.19
CA ARG A 104 -14.18 -2.28 -4.61
C ARG A 104 -14.93 -3.05 -5.68
N GLU A 105 -15.25 -2.42 -6.80
CA GLU A 105 -15.91 -3.08 -7.93
C GLU A 105 -15.05 -4.22 -8.49
N PHE A 106 -13.74 -4.01 -8.69
CA PHE A 106 -12.83 -5.06 -9.12
C PHE A 106 -12.87 -6.28 -8.19
N PHE A 107 -12.77 -6.06 -6.88
CA PHE A 107 -12.78 -7.16 -5.90
C PHE A 107 -14.14 -7.87 -5.80
N HIS A 108 -15.23 -7.24 -6.23
CA HIS A 108 -16.55 -7.85 -6.33
C HIS A 108 -16.81 -8.56 -7.67
N LEU A 109 -15.92 -8.46 -8.64
CA LEU A 109 -16.05 -9.20 -9.89
C LEU A 109 -16.05 -10.72 -9.63
N PRO A 110 -16.65 -11.51 -10.54
CA PRO A 110 -16.50 -12.97 -10.54
C PRO A 110 -15.02 -13.35 -10.48
N LEU A 111 -14.74 -14.47 -9.81
CA LEU A 111 -13.35 -14.93 -9.64
C LEU A 111 -12.63 -15.10 -10.99
N GLU A 112 -13.35 -15.62 -12.00
CA GLU A 112 -12.82 -15.83 -13.36
C GLU A 112 -12.29 -14.54 -13.99
N GLU A 113 -12.99 -13.42 -13.81
CA GLU A 113 -12.56 -12.12 -14.33
C GLU A 113 -11.28 -11.63 -13.63
N LYS A 114 -11.19 -11.79 -12.31
CA LYS A 114 -10.00 -11.44 -11.54
C LYS A 114 -8.81 -12.33 -11.85
N GLN A 115 -9.04 -13.60 -12.10
CA GLN A 115 -7.99 -14.58 -12.46
C GLN A 115 -7.28 -14.25 -13.78
N LYS A 116 -7.90 -13.47 -14.68
CA LYS A 116 -7.23 -12.96 -15.89
C LYS A 116 -6.01 -12.10 -15.57
N PHE A 117 -6.01 -11.53 -14.38
CA PHE A 117 -4.91 -10.69 -13.85
C PHE A 117 -4.13 -11.39 -12.73
N ALA A 118 -4.17 -12.72 -12.69
CA ALA A 118 -3.53 -13.48 -11.63
C ALA A 118 -2.03 -13.15 -11.52
N ASN A 119 -1.58 -12.96 -10.27
CA ASN A 119 -0.17 -12.73 -9.98
C ASN A 119 0.71 -13.94 -10.33
N SER A 120 2.00 -13.69 -10.49
CA SER A 120 2.99 -14.74 -10.74
C SER A 120 4.01 -14.82 -9.59
N PRO A 121 4.59 -16.01 -9.35
CA PRO A 121 5.62 -16.18 -8.34
C PRO A 121 6.91 -15.39 -8.62
N VAL A 122 7.09 -14.96 -9.85
CA VAL A 122 8.31 -14.24 -10.27
C VAL A 122 8.19 -12.75 -9.99
N THR A 123 7.01 -12.15 -10.29
CA THR A 123 6.83 -10.71 -10.21
C THR A 123 5.94 -10.27 -9.05
N TYR A 124 5.14 -11.19 -8.49
CA TYR A 124 4.07 -10.90 -7.53
C TYR A 124 3.02 -9.89 -8.01
N GLU A 125 3.19 -9.38 -9.22
CA GLU A 125 2.33 -8.39 -9.84
C GLU A 125 1.03 -9.02 -10.32
N GLY A 126 -0.08 -8.39 -10.01
CA GLY A 126 -1.43 -8.84 -10.36
C GLY A 126 -2.28 -9.19 -9.13
N TYR A 127 -3.41 -9.84 -9.41
CA TYR A 127 -4.38 -10.29 -8.42
C TYR A 127 -3.94 -11.60 -7.76
N GLY A 128 -3.95 -11.64 -6.45
CA GLY A 128 -3.70 -12.88 -5.76
C GLY A 128 -3.62 -12.78 -4.26
N SER A 129 -3.30 -13.91 -3.63
CA SER A 129 -2.96 -13.99 -2.22
C SER A 129 -1.46 -13.80 -2.07
N LYS A 130 -1.02 -13.33 -0.90
CA LYS A 130 0.40 -13.33 -0.55
C LYS A 130 0.87 -14.78 -0.53
N LEU A 131 1.64 -15.13 -1.53
CA LEU A 131 2.12 -16.47 -1.69
C LEU A 131 3.27 -16.68 -0.71
N GLY A 132 3.06 -17.59 0.21
CA GLY A 132 4.13 -18.05 1.09
C GLY A 132 5.25 -18.58 0.23
N VAL A 133 6.39 -17.93 0.28
CA VAL A 133 7.59 -18.32 -0.45
C VAL A 133 8.15 -19.64 0.10
N VAL A 134 7.72 -20.02 1.30
CA VAL A 134 8.15 -21.21 2.00
C VAL A 134 6.96 -22.13 2.24
N LYS A 135 7.12 -23.42 1.90
CA LYS A 135 6.13 -24.46 2.19
C LYS A 135 5.75 -24.46 3.67
N GLY A 136 4.46 -24.47 3.97
CA GLY A 136 3.94 -24.43 5.34
C GLY A 136 3.98 -23.05 6.01
N ALA A 137 4.36 -21.99 5.30
CA ALA A 137 4.31 -20.63 5.84
C ALA A 137 2.87 -20.23 6.20
N LYS A 138 2.73 -19.47 7.29
CA LYS A 138 1.45 -18.89 7.68
C LYS A 138 1.10 -17.74 6.75
N LEU A 139 -0.09 -17.80 6.16
CA LEU A 139 -0.62 -16.81 5.23
C LEU A 139 -1.47 -15.78 5.95
N ASP A 140 -1.62 -14.61 5.35
CA ASP A 140 -2.60 -13.62 5.76
C ASP A 140 -3.95 -13.92 5.07
N TRP A 141 -5.05 -13.67 5.80
CA TRP A 141 -6.41 -13.83 5.28
C TRP A 141 -6.76 -12.65 4.38
N CYS A 142 -6.08 -12.55 3.23
CA CYS A 142 -6.34 -11.50 2.25
C CYS A 142 -5.96 -11.92 0.83
N ASP A 143 -6.73 -11.43 -0.12
CA ASP A 143 -6.33 -11.32 -1.50
C ASP A 143 -5.92 -9.87 -1.76
N TYR A 144 -4.95 -9.66 -2.63
CA TYR A 144 -4.45 -8.34 -2.98
C TYR A 144 -4.41 -8.15 -4.50
N PHE A 145 -4.25 -6.91 -4.92
CA PHE A 145 -3.77 -6.57 -6.24
C PHE A 145 -2.50 -5.74 -6.11
N PHE A 146 -1.43 -6.19 -6.74
CA PHE A 146 -0.17 -5.48 -6.77
C PHE A 146 0.15 -5.07 -8.20
N LEU A 147 0.50 -3.80 -8.38
CA LEU A 147 0.96 -3.26 -9.65
C LEU A 147 2.17 -2.35 -9.43
N HIS A 148 3.04 -2.32 -10.42
CA HIS A 148 4.10 -1.31 -10.49
C HIS A 148 3.55 -0.03 -11.12
N TYR A 149 3.67 1.07 -10.39
CA TYR A 149 3.41 2.41 -10.92
C TYR A 149 4.72 3.13 -11.28
N LEU A 150 5.73 2.91 -10.47
CA LEU A 150 7.11 3.39 -10.65
C LEU A 150 8.09 2.26 -10.33
N PRO A 151 9.32 2.31 -10.87
CA PRO A 151 9.77 3.20 -11.94
C PRO A 151 9.08 2.87 -13.28
N GLU A 152 9.13 3.78 -14.24
CA GLU A 152 8.39 3.66 -15.52
C GLU A 152 8.74 2.38 -16.29
N GLN A 153 9.98 1.87 -16.15
CA GLN A 153 10.42 0.63 -16.81
C GLN A 153 9.73 -0.63 -16.28
N LEU A 154 9.20 -0.58 -15.07
CA LEU A 154 8.46 -1.70 -14.47
C LEU A 154 6.95 -1.56 -14.65
N LYS A 155 6.50 -0.37 -15.05
CA LYS A 155 5.09 -0.08 -15.28
C LYS A 155 4.59 -0.79 -16.53
N ASP A 156 3.60 -1.65 -16.36
CA ASP A 156 2.94 -2.34 -17.47
C ASP A 156 1.42 -2.22 -17.32
N GLU A 157 0.85 -1.23 -18.01
CA GLU A 157 -0.58 -0.95 -17.97
C GLU A 157 -1.44 -2.08 -18.57
N ASN A 158 -0.85 -3.01 -19.32
CA ASN A 158 -1.58 -4.19 -19.80
C ASN A 158 -1.93 -5.15 -18.67
N LYS A 159 -1.15 -5.12 -17.58
CA LYS A 159 -1.42 -5.88 -16.36
C LYS A 159 -2.44 -5.22 -15.44
N TRP A 160 -2.77 -3.97 -15.69
CA TRP A 160 -3.78 -3.28 -14.90
C TRP A 160 -5.18 -3.75 -15.27
N PRO A 161 -6.10 -3.87 -14.30
CA PRO A 161 -7.46 -4.29 -14.59
C PRO A 161 -8.14 -3.33 -15.57
N ASN A 162 -8.91 -3.89 -16.48
CA ASN A 162 -9.72 -3.13 -17.45
C ASN A 162 -11.21 -3.09 -17.09
N LEU A 163 -11.56 -3.68 -15.95
CA LEU A 163 -12.89 -3.63 -15.36
C LEU A 163 -12.78 -3.19 -13.89
N PRO A 164 -13.64 -2.26 -13.46
CA PRO A 164 -14.60 -1.49 -14.29
C PRO A 164 -13.91 -0.66 -15.38
N ILE A 165 -14.64 -0.20 -16.37
CA ILE A 165 -14.08 0.48 -17.57
C ILE A 165 -13.19 1.68 -17.21
N SER A 166 -13.54 2.44 -16.16
CA SER A 166 -12.77 3.59 -15.69
C SER A 166 -11.50 3.21 -14.91
N CYS A 167 -11.29 1.93 -14.59
CA CYS A 167 -10.27 1.49 -13.64
C CYS A 167 -8.87 1.99 -13.98
N ARG A 168 -8.41 1.78 -15.22
CA ARG A 168 -7.06 2.21 -15.65
C ARG A 168 -6.84 3.71 -15.55
N ASN A 169 -7.83 4.50 -15.97
CA ASN A 169 -7.73 5.97 -15.92
C ASN A 169 -7.66 6.45 -14.48
N ILE A 170 -8.52 5.91 -13.60
CA ILE A 170 -8.53 6.28 -12.19
C ILE A 170 -7.24 5.85 -11.49
N ILE A 171 -6.71 4.66 -11.77
CA ILE A 171 -5.42 4.19 -11.23
C ILE A 171 -4.29 5.13 -11.68
N ALA A 172 -4.27 5.50 -12.97
CA ALA A 172 -3.25 6.38 -13.51
C ALA A 172 -3.28 7.77 -12.85
N GLU A 173 -4.46 8.39 -12.76
CA GLU A 173 -4.64 9.71 -12.15
C GLU A 173 -4.32 9.68 -10.66
N TYR A 174 -4.88 8.72 -9.92
CA TYR A 174 -4.62 8.57 -8.49
C TYR A 174 -3.13 8.32 -8.21
N GLY A 175 -2.50 7.44 -8.98
CA GLY A 175 -1.07 7.15 -8.87
C GLY A 175 -0.21 8.40 -9.08
N GLN A 176 -0.55 9.24 -10.06
CA GLN A 176 0.16 10.49 -10.32
C GLN A 176 0.06 11.47 -9.12
N GLU A 177 -1.12 11.62 -8.53
CA GLU A 177 -1.30 12.48 -7.37
C GLU A 177 -0.59 11.95 -6.12
N VAL A 178 -0.60 10.63 -5.92
CA VAL A 178 0.16 9.98 -4.83
C VAL A 178 1.66 10.17 -5.00
N VAL A 179 2.19 10.07 -6.23
CA VAL A 179 3.61 10.34 -6.51
C VAL A 179 3.98 11.77 -6.11
N LYS A 180 3.16 12.77 -6.47
CA LYS A 180 3.38 14.17 -6.08
C LYS A 180 3.37 14.35 -4.55
N LEU A 181 2.47 13.64 -3.86
CA LEU A 181 2.42 13.66 -2.39
C LEU A 181 3.67 13.03 -1.79
N CYS A 182 4.09 11.86 -2.29
CA CYS A 182 5.31 11.19 -1.83
C CYS A 182 6.56 12.06 -2.06
N GLU A 183 6.65 12.76 -3.18
CA GLU A 183 7.74 13.69 -3.48
C GLU A 183 7.81 14.82 -2.44
N ARG A 184 6.66 15.44 -2.13
CA ARG A 184 6.60 16.49 -1.08
C ARG A 184 7.03 15.96 0.28
N LEU A 185 6.49 14.82 0.71
CA LEU A 185 6.84 14.23 2.01
C LEU A 185 8.32 13.86 2.07
N THR A 186 8.87 13.27 1.02
CA THR A 186 10.30 12.93 0.95
C THR A 186 11.17 14.17 1.06
N ASN A 187 10.75 15.27 0.45
CA ASN A 187 11.47 16.54 0.54
C ASN A 187 11.48 17.09 1.99
N ILE A 188 10.32 17.11 2.64
CA ILE A 188 10.19 17.52 4.04
C ILE A 188 11.07 16.66 4.95
N LEU A 189 11.00 15.34 4.81
CA LEU A 189 11.81 14.40 5.58
C LEU A 189 13.32 14.60 5.36
N SER A 190 13.73 14.89 4.12
CA SER A 190 15.13 15.18 3.80
C SER A 190 15.62 16.44 4.52
N ILE A 191 14.81 17.49 4.54
CA ILE A 191 15.13 18.74 5.26
C ILE A 191 15.24 18.46 6.76
N ASN A 192 14.28 17.72 7.34
CA ASN A 192 14.29 17.36 8.76
C ASN A 192 15.52 16.55 9.17
N LEU A 193 16.08 15.77 8.25
CA LEU A 193 17.33 15.02 8.44
C LEU A 193 18.58 15.87 8.20
N GLY A 194 18.45 17.17 7.92
CA GLY A 194 19.58 18.04 7.60
C GLY A 194 20.24 17.76 6.26
N LEU A 195 19.55 17.04 5.36
CA LEU A 195 20.07 16.70 4.04
C LEU A 195 19.81 17.86 3.07
N ALA A 196 20.78 18.11 2.19
CA ALA A 196 20.58 19.09 1.14
C ALA A 196 19.46 18.67 0.17
N GLU A 197 18.67 19.63 -0.31
CA GLU A 197 17.56 19.40 -1.25
C GLU A 197 17.97 18.58 -2.49
N ILE A 198 19.20 18.72 -2.93
CA ILE A 198 19.75 17.96 -4.05
C ILE A 198 19.78 16.45 -3.81
N ILE A 199 19.76 16.00 -2.54
CA ILE A 199 19.75 14.57 -2.19
C ILE A 199 18.36 14.01 -2.42
N SER A 200 17.30 14.70 -2.01
CA SER A 200 15.92 14.27 -2.28
C SER A 200 15.65 14.16 -3.79
N GLN A 201 16.11 15.15 -4.57
CA GLN A 201 16.00 15.12 -6.02
C GLN A 201 16.78 13.96 -6.67
N LYS A 202 17.96 13.61 -6.12
CA LYS A 202 18.73 12.43 -6.58
C LYS A 202 18.01 11.13 -6.29
N ILE A 203 17.42 10.99 -5.10
CA ILE A 203 16.62 9.81 -4.70
C ILE A 203 15.44 9.66 -5.67
N TRP A 204 14.68 10.74 -5.90
CA TRP A 204 13.55 10.71 -6.85
C TRP A 204 13.99 10.34 -8.25
N ARG A 205 15.06 10.95 -8.77
CA ARG A 205 15.60 10.59 -10.09
C ARG A 205 16.06 9.13 -10.18
N ALA A 206 16.49 8.54 -9.08
CA ALA A 206 16.85 7.13 -9.03
C ALA A 206 15.61 6.21 -9.02
N ILE A 207 14.53 6.62 -8.34
CA ILE A 207 13.26 5.90 -8.29
C ILE A 207 12.51 5.99 -9.63
N MET A 208 12.63 7.14 -10.32
CA MET A 208 11.94 7.39 -11.59
C MET A 208 12.67 6.79 -12.81
N LYS A 209 13.90 6.30 -12.64
CA LYS A 209 14.69 5.62 -13.70
C LYS A 209 14.54 4.10 -13.58
#